data_fb28e3cad344c933c27b1f67eaa9e686
#
_entry.id   fb28e3cad344c933c27b1f67eaa9e686
#
_cell.length_a   1.000
_cell.length_b   1.000
_cell.length_c   1.000
_cell.angle_alpha   90.00
_cell.angle_beta   90.00
_cell.angle_gamma   90.00
#
_symmetry.space_group_name_H-M   'P 1'
#
loop_
_entity.id
_entity.type
_entity.pdbx_description
1 polymer ?
#
loop_
_entity_poly.entity_id
_entity_poly.type
_entity_poly.pdbx_seq_one_letter_code
_entity_poly.pdbx_strand_id
1 'polypeptide(L)'
;MAKSGLYTGLDIGTSTIKVLVAEYVSGEMNIIGVGNAKSDGLKNGTIVDIEKVAQAIRKAVNAAEERAGIQITGLNVAVPANRLEVDACQGMVTINSESKEVVESDISQVVASALMRGMMPEREIIAVEPKEFTVDGFSGISDPRGMFGVRLEMKGLVYTGPKTLVHNIRRAVERAGLKVDNIVIAPLALAHHVLNEGEREFGTVVIDLGAGQTTVIAVRDQELQFAHIIPEGGDYITKDISTVLNTSLDQANSLKLNYGEASTECASKEEKFPVNVVGHTEPVEITEFYLSQVIEARLTQIFSRVRQDLERSRGLELPGGIVLLGGAAAMPGVTELATKIIGANVRLYVPNEMGLRNPTFAQVISVVDYVGSRSDIEILVT
;
A
#
# COMPACT_ATOMS: atom_id res chain seq x y z
N MET A 1 -8.23 -25.56 4.96
CA MET A 1 -9.50 -25.21 5.66
C MET A 1 -9.71 -23.72 5.50
N ALA A 2 -10.96 -23.25 5.30
CA ALA A 2 -11.26 -21.83 5.27
C ALA A 2 -10.86 -21.18 6.60
N LYS A 3 -10.05 -20.13 6.57
CA LYS A 3 -9.55 -19.46 7.77
C LYS A 3 -10.70 -18.77 8.49
N SER A 4 -10.69 -18.83 9.81
CA SER A 4 -11.55 -18.06 10.70
C SER A 4 -10.66 -17.36 11.71
N GLY A 5 -10.91 -16.08 11.98
CA GLY A 5 -10.11 -15.31 12.94
C GLY A 5 -10.32 -13.81 12.82
N LEU A 6 -9.81 -13.10 13.81
CA LEU A 6 -9.84 -11.65 13.87
C LEU A 6 -8.50 -11.09 13.40
N TYR A 7 -8.55 -10.15 12.46
CA TYR A 7 -7.38 -9.49 11.90
C TYR A 7 -7.52 -7.98 11.99
N THR A 8 -6.41 -7.33 12.30
CA THR A 8 -6.32 -5.88 12.41
C THR A 8 -5.27 -5.36 11.46
N GLY A 9 -5.57 -4.34 10.70
CA GLY A 9 -4.64 -3.68 9.78
C GLY A 9 -4.38 -2.24 10.16
N LEU A 10 -3.14 -1.79 9.95
CA LEU A 10 -2.72 -0.40 10.13
C LEU A 10 -2.07 0.12 8.84
N ASP A 11 -2.63 1.20 8.32
CA ASP A 11 -2.05 2.03 7.27
C ASP A 11 -1.58 3.37 7.86
N ILE A 12 -0.27 3.61 7.82
CA ILE A 12 0.35 4.86 8.29
C ILE A 12 0.54 5.79 7.09
N GLY A 13 -0.55 6.43 6.67
CA GLY A 13 -0.55 7.35 5.55
C GLY A 13 -0.11 8.77 5.92
N THR A 14 0.40 9.54 4.94
CA THR A 14 0.90 10.91 5.15
C THR A 14 -0.19 11.87 5.64
N SER A 15 -1.41 11.75 5.13
CA SER A 15 -2.54 12.63 5.53
C SER A 15 -3.38 12.02 6.63
N THR A 16 -3.61 10.71 6.61
CA THR A 16 -4.47 10.00 7.56
C THR A 16 -3.86 8.65 7.94
N ILE A 17 -3.94 8.31 9.22
CA ILE A 17 -3.69 6.97 9.73
C ILE A 17 -5.02 6.24 9.80
N LYS A 18 -5.06 4.99 9.32
CA LYS A 18 -6.27 4.16 9.26
C LYS A 18 -6.02 2.82 9.94
N VAL A 19 -7.01 2.39 10.70
CA VAL A 19 -7.06 1.08 11.33
C VAL A 19 -8.32 0.37 10.88
N LEU A 20 -8.18 -0.87 10.47
CA LEU A 20 -9.28 -1.74 10.07
C LEU A 20 -9.28 -2.98 10.95
N VAL A 21 -10.46 -3.38 11.41
CA VAL A 21 -10.70 -4.63 12.10
C VAL A 21 -11.66 -5.45 11.26
N ALA A 22 -11.27 -6.66 10.90
CA ALA A 22 -12.13 -7.59 10.19
C ALA A 22 -12.10 -8.98 10.82
N GLU A 23 -13.23 -9.65 10.74
CA GLU A 23 -13.39 -11.06 11.08
C GLU A 23 -13.49 -11.87 9.80
N TYR A 24 -12.67 -12.91 9.70
CA TYR A 24 -12.80 -13.91 8.65
C TYR A 24 -13.70 -15.04 9.13
N VAL A 25 -14.75 -15.31 8.38
CA VAL A 25 -15.66 -16.43 8.61
C VAL A 25 -15.76 -17.24 7.33
N SER A 26 -15.31 -18.47 7.38
CA SER A 26 -15.32 -19.39 6.22
C SER A 26 -14.60 -18.83 4.97
N GLY A 27 -13.59 -18.00 5.16
CA GLY A 27 -12.80 -17.39 4.08
C GLY A 27 -13.34 -16.05 3.56
N GLU A 28 -14.47 -15.58 4.07
CA GLU A 28 -15.03 -14.27 3.74
C GLU A 28 -14.64 -13.23 4.79
N MET A 29 -14.20 -12.06 4.33
CA MET A 29 -13.81 -10.93 5.18
C MET A 29 -15.02 -10.08 5.53
N ASN A 30 -15.31 -9.97 6.84
CA ASN A 30 -16.35 -9.12 7.39
C ASN A 30 -15.73 -7.98 8.21
N ILE A 31 -15.92 -6.75 7.77
CA ILE A 31 -15.40 -5.58 8.48
C ILE A 31 -16.28 -5.28 9.69
N ILE A 32 -15.68 -5.25 10.89
CA ILE A 32 -16.38 -4.99 12.15
C ILE A 32 -15.99 -3.67 12.80
N GLY A 33 -14.86 -3.07 12.42
CA GLY A 33 -14.44 -1.79 12.94
C GLY A 33 -13.48 -1.04 12.04
N VAL A 34 -13.65 0.28 11.98
CA VAL A 34 -12.77 1.18 11.23
C VAL A 34 -12.48 2.41 12.07
N GLY A 35 -11.22 2.76 12.18
CA GLY A 35 -10.79 4.00 12.79
C GLY A 35 -9.89 4.79 11.87
N ASN A 36 -10.00 6.11 11.92
CA ASN A 36 -9.07 6.99 11.22
C ASN A 36 -8.70 8.18 12.12
N ALA A 37 -7.52 8.72 11.89
CA ALA A 37 -7.04 9.94 12.54
C ALA A 37 -6.22 10.77 11.56
N LYS A 38 -6.26 12.10 11.70
CA LYS A 38 -5.36 12.98 10.95
C LYS A 38 -3.91 12.59 11.29
N SER A 39 -3.11 12.38 10.28
CA SER A 39 -1.69 12.09 10.43
C SER A 39 -0.92 13.37 10.69
N ASP A 40 -0.02 13.33 11.67
CA ASP A 40 0.97 14.35 11.92
C ASP A 40 2.30 13.64 12.25
N GLY A 41 3.41 14.19 11.81
CA GLY A 41 4.72 13.55 12.01
C GLY A 41 5.19 12.65 10.85
N LEU A 42 4.49 12.67 9.67
CA LEU A 42 4.96 12.05 8.44
C LEU A 42 5.30 13.09 7.37
N LYS A 43 6.28 12.75 6.53
CA LYS A 43 6.61 13.49 5.32
C LYS A 43 6.98 12.51 4.21
N ASN A 44 6.25 12.56 3.10
CA ASN A 44 6.48 11.68 1.93
C ASN A 44 6.64 10.19 2.33
N GLY A 45 5.67 9.67 3.11
CA GLY A 45 5.68 8.28 3.57
C GLY A 45 6.74 7.91 4.61
N THR A 46 7.52 8.89 5.11
CA THR A 46 8.56 8.66 6.11
C THR A 46 8.21 9.34 7.44
N ILE A 47 8.38 8.61 8.54
CA ILE A 47 8.16 9.12 9.89
C ILE A 47 9.28 10.11 10.24
N VAL A 48 8.91 11.35 10.57
CA VAL A 48 9.83 12.41 11.01
C VAL A 48 9.61 12.78 12.48
N ASP A 49 8.48 12.36 13.09
CA ASP A 49 8.18 12.55 14.51
C ASP A 49 7.39 11.33 15.02
N ILE A 50 8.10 10.46 15.76
CA ILE A 50 7.55 9.19 16.25
C ILE A 50 6.39 9.41 17.25
N GLU A 51 6.51 10.40 18.13
CA GLU A 51 5.51 10.64 19.19
C GLU A 51 4.19 11.15 18.61
N LYS A 52 4.23 12.03 17.61
CA LYS A 52 3.03 12.50 16.92
C LYS A 52 2.35 11.36 16.15
N VAL A 53 3.12 10.52 15.48
CA VAL A 53 2.58 9.35 14.78
C VAL A 53 1.96 8.36 15.77
N ALA A 54 2.63 8.09 16.90
CA ALA A 54 2.09 7.20 17.94
C ALA A 54 0.76 7.71 18.52
N GLN A 55 0.64 9.02 18.76
CA GLN A 55 -0.62 9.63 19.21
C GLN A 55 -1.73 9.49 18.17
N ALA A 56 -1.42 9.68 16.88
CA ALA A 56 -2.38 9.52 15.80
C ALA A 56 -2.79 8.05 15.62
N ILE A 57 -1.86 7.09 15.74
CA ILE A 57 -2.16 5.65 15.76
C ILE A 57 -3.13 5.34 16.91
N ARG A 58 -2.85 5.81 18.13
CA ARG A 58 -3.73 5.55 19.29
C ARG A 58 -5.14 6.10 19.07
N LYS A 59 -5.27 7.30 18.49
CA LYS A 59 -6.58 7.88 18.15
C LYS A 59 -7.35 7.02 17.13
N ALA A 60 -6.67 6.56 16.09
CA ALA A 60 -7.28 5.70 15.08
C ALA A 60 -7.70 4.34 15.67
N VAL A 61 -6.84 3.75 16.52
CA VAL A 61 -7.13 2.49 17.21
C VAL A 61 -8.35 2.63 18.13
N ASN A 62 -8.39 3.66 18.97
CA ASN A 62 -9.52 3.88 19.88
C ASN A 62 -10.86 4.00 19.10
N ALA A 63 -10.84 4.70 17.96
CA ALA A 63 -12.03 4.81 17.10
C ALA A 63 -12.44 3.47 16.47
N ALA A 64 -11.49 2.59 16.15
CA ALA A 64 -11.75 1.25 15.63
C ALA A 64 -12.28 0.33 16.74
N GLU A 65 -11.69 0.38 17.94
CA GLU A 65 -12.12 -0.37 19.13
C GLU A 65 -13.57 -0.04 19.52
N GLU A 66 -13.92 1.25 19.53
CA GLU A 66 -15.27 1.71 19.86
C GLU A 66 -16.32 1.14 18.89
N ARG A 67 -16.00 1.09 17.59
CA ARG A 67 -16.90 0.56 16.57
C ARG A 67 -16.97 -0.96 16.55
N ALA A 68 -15.85 -1.63 16.76
CA ALA A 68 -15.77 -3.09 16.77
C ALA A 68 -16.24 -3.72 18.09
N GLY A 69 -16.28 -2.95 19.18
CA GLY A 69 -16.60 -3.46 20.51
C GLY A 69 -15.55 -4.41 21.09
N ILE A 70 -14.30 -4.31 20.64
CA ILE A 70 -13.18 -5.15 21.07
C ILE A 70 -11.98 -4.30 21.48
N GLN A 71 -11.03 -4.91 22.19
CA GLN A 71 -9.73 -4.29 22.48
C GLN A 71 -8.68 -4.79 21.49
N ILE A 72 -7.94 -3.87 20.90
CA ILE A 72 -6.85 -4.15 19.95
C ILE A 72 -5.52 -4.14 20.71
N THR A 73 -4.78 -5.24 20.66
CA THR A 73 -3.46 -5.39 21.31
C THR A 73 -2.32 -5.48 20.32
N GLY A 74 -2.60 -5.90 19.09
CA GLY A 74 -1.62 -6.08 18.02
C GLY A 74 -2.16 -5.60 16.67
N LEU A 75 -1.26 -5.29 15.76
CA LEU A 75 -1.56 -4.74 14.43
C LEU A 75 -0.69 -5.38 13.35
N ASN A 76 -1.29 -5.68 12.22
CA ASN A 76 -0.60 -5.94 10.96
C ASN A 76 -0.32 -4.60 10.28
N VAL A 77 0.93 -4.29 10.01
CA VAL A 77 1.35 -2.92 9.66
C VAL A 77 1.87 -2.86 8.24
N ALA A 78 1.31 -1.98 7.43
CA ALA A 78 1.79 -1.71 6.07
C ALA A 78 3.15 -0.98 6.10
N VAL A 79 4.11 -1.48 5.33
CA VAL A 79 5.38 -0.80 5.04
C VAL A 79 5.38 -0.33 3.59
N PRO A 80 5.58 0.97 3.34
CA PRO A 80 5.58 1.51 1.99
C PRO A 80 6.80 1.07 1.16
N ALA A 81 6.71 1.25 -0.16
CA ALA A 81 7.77 0.86 -1.12
C ALA A 81 9.05 1.71 -1.05
N ASN A 82 9.22 2.57 -0.04
CA ASN A 82 10.36 3.47 0.05
C ASN A 82 11.70 2.69 0.09
N ARG A 83 12.45 2.71 -1.01
CA ARG A 83 13.69 1.96 -1.20
C ARG A 83 13.53 0.44 -1.00
N LEU A 84 12.37 -0.09 -1.34
CA LEU A 84 12.15 -1.53 -1.43
C LEU A 84 13.03 -2.11 -2.53
N GLU A 85 13.70 -3.21 -2.24
CA GLU A 85 14.42 -4.02 -3.22
C GLU A 85 13.90 -5.44 -3.19
N VAL A 86 13.80 -6.04 -4.35
CA VAL A 86 13.31 -7.40 -4.56
C VAL A 86 14.40 -8.20 -5.24
N ASP A 87 14.82 -9.27 -4.61
CA ASP A 87 15.87 -10.16 -5.13
C ASP A 87 15.43 -11.61 -5.12
N ALA A 88 15.88 -12.38 -6.11
CA ALA A 88 15.73 -13.83 -6.07
C ALA A 88 16.59 -14.43 -4.96
N CYS A 89 16.03 -15.40 -4.24
CA CYS A 89 16.77 -16.18 -3.25
C CYS A 89 16.60 -17.67 -3.50
N GLN A 90 17.59 -18.44 -3.04
CA GLN A 90 17.58 -19.90 -3.12
C GLN A 90 18.27 -20.48 -1.89
N GLY A 91 17.68 -21.49 -1.30
CA GLY A 91 18.23 -22.23 -0.17
C GLY A 91 18.17 -23.72 -0.40
N MET A 92 19.00 -24.46 0.33
CA MET A 92 19.05 -25.91 0.30
C MET A 92 19.40 -26.44 1.68
N VAL A 93 18.73 -27.51 2.10
CA VAL A 93 19.03 -28.23 3.35
C VAL A 93 18.88 -29.73 3.14
N THR A 94 19.52 -30.53 4.03
CA THR A 94 19.30 -31.95 4.12
C THR A 94 18.16 -32.23 5.11
N ILE A 95 17.22 -33.10 4.74
CA ILE A 95 16.11 -33.53 5.59
C ILE A 95 16.67 -34.46 6.65
N ASN A 96 16.60 -34.03 7.91
CA ASN A 96 17.22 -34.74 9.03
C ASN A 96 16.22 -35.51 9.92
N SER A 97 14.92 -35.50 9.60
CA SER A 97 13.90 -36.28 10.29
C SER A 97 14.21 -37.79 10.19
N GLU A 98 13.90 -38.59 11.23
CA GLU A 98 14.09 -40.03 11.21
C GLU A 98 13.25 -40.72 10.12
N SER A 99 12.05 -40.23 9.87
CA SER A 99 11.14 -40.69 8.80
C SER A 99 11.56 -40.27 7.40
N LYS A 100 12.52 -39.33 7.27
CA LYS A 100 12.85 -38.64 6.01
C LYS A 100 11.67 -37.94 5.36
N GLU A 101 10.64 -37.60 6.11
CA GLU A 101 9.54 -36.76 5.69
C GLU A 101 9.86 -35.30 6.01
N VAL A 102 9.52 -34.40 5.09
CA VAL A 102 9.67 -32.94 5.26
C VAL A 102 8.74 -32.47 6.38
N VAL A 103 9.30 -31.82 7.38
CA VAL A 103 8.58 -31.22 8.49
C VAL A 103 8.76 -29.68 8.50
N GLU A 104 7.97 -28.97 9.31
CA GLU A 104 8.01 -27.50 9.37
C GLU A 104 9.39 -26.93 9.72
N SER A 105 10.17 -27.64 10.54
CA SER A 105 11.53 -27.22 10.84
C SER A 105 12.47 -27.26 9.63
N ASP A 106 12.27 -28.18 8.69
CA ASP A 106 13.07 -28.25 7.47
C ASP A 106 12.74 -27.07 6.56
N ILE A 107 11.47 -26.66 6.49
CA ILE A 107 11.03 -25.47 5.76
C ILE A 107 11.67 -24.22 6.37
N SER A 108 11.61 -24.05 7.67
CA SER A 108 12.26 -22.92 8.35
C SER A 108 13.78 -22.89 8.11
N GLN A 109 14.43 -24.06 8.08
CA GLN A 109 15.87 -24.17 7.80
C GLN A 109 16.20 -23.83 6.34
N VAL A 110 15.42 -24.30 5.36
CA VAL A 110 15.68 -23.99 3.95
C VAL A 110 15.48 -22.51 3.66
N VAL A 111 14.49 -21.86 4.31
CA VAL A 111 14.33 -20.41 4.25
C VAL A 111 15.52 -19.69 4.87
N ALA A 112 15.94 -20.08 6.08
CA ALA A 112 17.12 -19.51 6.72
C ALA A 112 18.38 -19.68 5.85
N SER A 113 18.52 -20.83 5.19
CA SER A 113 19.61 -21.08 4.21
C SER A 113 19.54 -20.12 3.02
N ALA A 114 18.33 -19.87 2.47
CA ALA A 114 18.13 -18.93 1.36
C ALA A 114 18.49 -17.49 1.73
N LEU A 115 18.38 -17.15 3.01
CA LEU A 115 18.65 -15.82 3.56
C LEU A 115 20.10 -15.62 4.03
N MET A 116 20.95 -16.67 4.01
CA MET A 116 22.39 -16.59 4.31
C MET A 116 23.16 -15.91 3.18
N ARG A 117 22.83 -14.66 2.93
CA ARG A 117 23.51 -13.81 1.93
C ARG A 117 24.01 -12.56 2.60
N GLY A 118 25.11 -12.02 2.11
CA GLY A 118 25.64 -10.76 2.60
C GLY A 118 24.65 -9.62 2.31
N MET A 119 24.02 -9.09 3.35
CA MET A 119 23.21 -7.90 3.25
C MET A 119 23.98 -6.66 3.64
N MET A 120 23.65 -5.52 3.06
CA MET A 120 24.17 -4.24 3.48
C MET A 120 23.71 -3.97 4.94
N PRO A 121 24.58 -3.44 5.82
CA PRO A 121 24.28 -3.24 7.23
C PRO A 121 23.05 -2.36 7.51
N GLU A 122 22.72 -1.44 6.60
CA GLU A 122 21.60 -0.50 6.69
C GLU A 122 20.26 -1.07 6.20
N ARG A 123 20.25 -2.30 5.69
CA ARG A 123 19.03 -2.97 5.19
C ARG A 123 18.64 -4.13 6.11
N GLU A 124 17.35 -4.47 6.09
CA GLU A 124 16.83 -5.67 6.72
C GLU A 124 15.82 -6.37 5.80
N ILE A 125 15.65 -7.67 6.03
CA ILE A 125 14.62 -8.47 5.37
C ILE A 125 13.28 -8.07 5.95
N ILE A 126 12.33 -7.75 5.04
CA ILE A 126 10.96 -7.40 5.40
C ILE A 126 10.07 -8.63 5.24
N ALA A 127 10.23 -9.36 4.13
CA ALA A 127 9.45 -10.55 3.83
C ALA A 127 10.22 -11.50 2.92
N VAL A 128 9.81 -12.76 2.93
CA VAL A 128 10.23 -13.80 1.98
C VAL A 128 8.98 -14.39 1.36
N GLU A 129 9.00 -14.56 0.05
CA GLU A 129 7.91 -15.18 -0.70
C GLU A 129 8.45 -16.44 -1.39
N PRO A 130 8.15 -17.66 -0.87
CA PRO A 130 8.53 -18.88 -1.54
C PRO A 130 7.74 -19.04 -2.84
N LYS A 131 8.43 -19.39 -3.92
CA LYS A 131 7.81 -19.62 -5.23
C LYS A 131 7.64 -21.10 -5.54
N GLU A 132 8.69 -21.87 -5.27
CA GLU A 132 8.65 -23.32 -5.44
C GLU A 132 9.59 -24.01 -4.46
N PHE A 133 9.21 -25.20 -4.08
CA PHE A 133 10.10 -26.15 -3.42
C PHE A 133 10.48 -27.28 -4.38
N THR A 134 11.64 -27.87 -4.09
CA THR A 134 12.16 -29.04 -4.83
C THR A 134 12.60 -30.09 -3.80
N VAL A 135 12.10 -31.31 -3.94
CA VAL A 135 12.51 -32.46 -3.09
C VAL A 135 13.20 -33.48 -3.99
N ASP A 136 14.48 -33.79 -3.69
CA ASP A 136 15.33 -34.73 -4.44
C ASP A 136 15.32 -34.52 -5.98
N GLY A 137 15.22 -33.23 -6.42
CA GLY A 137 15.21 -32.86 -7.84
C GLY A 137 13.81 -32.77 -8.46
N PHE A 138 12.74 -33.13 -7.74
CA PHE A 138 11.36 -32.90 -8.19
C PHE A 138 10.92 -31.47 -7.81
N SER A 139 10.81 -30.61 -8.80
CA SER A 139 10.47 -29.17 -8.64
C SER A 139 8.96 -28.90 -8.80
N GLY A 140 8.55 -27.62 -8.61
CA GLY A 140 7.16 -27.18 -8.76
C GLY A 140 6.26 -27.54 -7.58
N ILE A 141 6.84 -27.85 -6.41
CA ILE A 141 6.10 -28.19 -5.21
C ILE A 141 5.73 -26.90 -4.48
N SER A 142 4.44 -26.71 -4.22
CA SER A 142 3.94 -25.54 -3.46
C SER A 142 3.99 -25.77 -1.93
N ASP A 143 3.75 -26.98 -1.47
CA ASP A 143 3.85 -27.38 -0.07
C ASP A 143 4.57 -28.73 0.04
N PRO A 144 5.81 -28.77 0.53
CA PRO A 144 6.60 -30.00 0.59
C PRO A 144 6.34 -30.86 1.85
N ARG A 145 5.50 -30.40 2.80
CA ARG A 145 5.27 -31.10 4.08
C ARG A 145 4.73 -32.52 3.86
N GLY A 146 5.31 -33.47 4.58
CA GLY A 146 4.96 -34.90 4.48
C GLY A 146 5.55 -35.62 3.26
N MET A 147 6.27 -34.93 2.36
CA MET A 147 6.97 -35.56 1.25
C MET A 147 8.24 -36.28 1.77
N PHE A 148 8.51 -37.48 1.26
CA PHE A 148 9.71 -38.22 1.57
C PHE A 148 10.87 -37.78 0.68
N GLY A 149 12.05 -37.56 1.29
CA GLY A 149 13.25 -37.18 0.56
C GLY A 149 14.47 -36.97 1.45
N VAL A 150 15.60 -36.70 0.81
CA VAL A 150 16.87 -36.42 1.48
C VAL A 150 17.24 -34.95 1.42
N ARG A 151 16.85 -34.26 0.33
CA ARG A 151 17.23 -32.88 0.05
C ARG A 151 16.00 -32.04 -0.22
N LEU A 152 15.87 -30.93 0.51
CA LEU A 152 14.87 -29.90 0.29
C LEU A 152 15.55 -28.63 -0.23
N GLU A 153 15.05 -28.09 -1.34
CA GLU A 153 15.47 -26.80 -1.91
C GLU A 153 14.25 -25.88 -1.96
N MET A 154 14.49 -24.57 -1.86
CA MET A 154 13.48 -23.53 -2.03
C MET A 154 14.04 -22.46 -2.95
N LYS A 155 13.23 -22.01 -3.91
CA LYS A 155 13.42 -20.77 -4.65
C LYS A 155 12.32 -19.79 -4.29
N GLY A 156 12.66 -18.51 -4.21
CA GLY A 156 11.70 -17.48 -3.86
C GLY A 156 12.24 -16.08 -4.09
N LEU A 157 11.46 -15.11 -3.62
CA LEU A 157 11.82 -13.69 -3.61
C LEU A 157 12.05 -13.25 -2.16
N VAL A 158 13.08 -12.45 -1.95
CA VAL A 158 13.34 -11.76 -0.69
C VAL A 158 13.15 -10.26 -0.89
N TYR A 159 12.37 -9.68 0.00
CA TYR A 159 12.08 -8.25 0.02
C TYR A 159 12.89 -7.60 1.13
N THR A 160 13.67 -6.60 0.78
CA THR A 160 14.50 -5.88 1.73
C THR A 160 14.21 -4.39 1.70
N GLY A 161 14.41 -3.72 2.82
CA GLY A 161 14.22 -2.28 2.95
C GLY A 161 15.14 -1.64 3.98
N PRO A 162 15.15 -0.31 4.08
CA PRO A 162 15.97 0.39 5.05
C PRO A 162 15.57 0.03 6.50
N LYS A 163 16.53 -0.40 7.32
CA LYS A 163 16.30 -0.67 8.76
C LYS A 163 15.61 0.47 9.48
N THR A 164 16.01 1.72 9.16
CA THR A 164 15.46 2.91 9.79
C THR A 164 13.98 3.08 9.53
N LEU A 165 13.50 2.72 8.30
CA LEU A 165 12.09 2.80 7.95
C LEU A 165 11.26 1.82 8.80
N VAL A 166 11.66 0.55 8.81
CA VAL A 166 10.96 -0.51 9.53
C VAL A 166 11.02 -0.30 11.03
N HIS A 167 12.21 0.07 11.55
CA HIS A 167 12.39 0.36 12.98
C HIS A 167 11.52 1.53 13.45
N ASN A 168 11.45 2.63 12.70
CA ASN A 168 10.63 3.78 13.08
C ASN A 168 9.14 3.44 13.07
N ILE A 169 8.68 2.62 12.12
CA ILE A 169 7.30 2.12 12.08
C ILE A 169 7.00 1.27 13.32
N ARG A 170 7.83 0.26 13.62
CA ARG A 170 7.68 -0.57 14.84
C ARG A 170 7.67 0.31 16.09
N ARG A 171 8.59 1.24 16.19
CA ARG A 171 8.72 2.14 17.34
C ARG A 171 7.49 3.02 17.54
N ALA A 172 6.89 3.53 16.47
CA ALA A 172 5.66 4.32 16.56
C ALA A 172 4.47 3.49 17.07
N VAL A 173 4.34 2.24 16.62
CA VAL A 173 3.30 1.30 17.09
C VAL A 173 3.51 0.93 18.57
N GLU A 174 4.73 0.61 18.96
CA GLU A 174 5.10 0.32 20.36
C GLU A 174 4.85 1.52 21.28
N ARG A 175 5.18 2.73 20.84
CA ARG A 175 4.90 3.98 21.58
C ARG A 175 3.40 4.25 21.70
N ALA A 176 2.60 3.78 20.77
CA ALA A 176 1.13 3.78 20.90
C ALA A 176 0.63 2.69 21.87
N GLY A 177 1.51 1.89 22.50
CA GLY A 177 1.16 0.84 23.46
C GLY A 177 0.58 -0.43 22.79
N LEU A 178 1.01 -0.73 21.57
CA LEU A 178 0.53 -1.85 20.76
C LEU A 178 1.70 -2.73 20.29
N LYS A 179 1.41 -3.96 19.90
CA LYS A 179 2.38 -4.87 19.30
C LYS A 179 2.27 -4.82 17.76
N VAL A 180 3.37 -5.06 17.09
CA VAL A 180 3.38 -5.37 15.65
C VAL A 180 3.29 -6.87 15.51
N ASP A 181 2.17 -7.39 15.01
CA ASP A 181 1.97 -8.81 14.79
C ASP A 181 2.69 -9.24 13.51
N ASN A 182 2.47 -8.52 12.41
CA ASN A 182 3.17 -8.74 11.15
C ASN A 182 3.51 -7.40 10.48
N ILE A 183 4.58 -7.42 9.70
CA ILE A 183 4.90 -6.36 8.73
C ILE A 183 4.48 -6.84 7.35
N VAL A 184 3.71 -6.00 6.65
CA VAL A 184 3.14 -6.29 5.34
C VAL A 184 3.68 -5.28 4.34
N ILE A 185 4.23 -5.76 3.24
CA ILE A 185 4.69 -4.90 2.15
C ILE A 185 3.47 -4.33 1.44
N ALA A 186 3.25 -3.03 1.56
CA ALA A 186 2.09 -2.34 1.02
C ALA A 186 1.84 -2.62 -0.47
N PRO A 187 2.84 -2.55 -1.37
CA PRO A 187 2.67 -2.92 -2.77
C PRO A 187 2.17 -4.34 -3.02
N LEU A 188 2.68 -5.33 -2.27
CA LEU A 188 2.23 -6.72 -2.40
C LEU A 188 0.78 -6.89 -1.97
N ALA A 189 0.42 -6.33 -0.82
CA ALA A 189 -0.95 -6.38 -0.32
C ALA A 189 -1.93 -5.71 -1.29
N LEU A 190 -1.59 -4.52 -1.80
CA LEU A 190 -2.41 -3.83 -2.80
C LEU A 190 -2.60 -4.67 -4.06
N ALA A 191 -1.52 -5.17 -4.64
CA ALA A 191 -1.58 -5.98 -5.85
C ALA A 191 -2.41 -7.25 -5.66
N HIS A 192 -2.27 -7.91 -4.50
CA HIS A 192 -3.06 -9.10 -4.17
C HIS A 192 -4.56 -8.82 -4.10
N HIS A 193 -4.93 -7.71 -3.45
CA HIS A 193 -6.32 -7.38 -3.18
C HIS A 193 -7.05 -6.75 -4.38
N VAL A 194 -6.40 -5.81 -5.09
CA VAL A 194 -7.07 -5.00 -6.12
C VAL A 194 -7.06 -5.62 -7.52
N LEU A 195 -6.19 -6.61 -7.75
CA LEU A 195 -6.04 -7.31 -9.02
C LEU A 195 -6.61 -8.73 -8.94
N ASN A 196 -7.35 -9.13 -9.94
CA ASN A 196 -7.75 -10.53 -10.08
C ASN A 196 -6.56 -11.39 -10.54
N GLU A 197 -6.73 -12.73 -10.51
CA GLU A 197 -5.68 -13.68 -10.87
C GLU A 197 -5.14 -13.45 -12.30
N GLY A 198 -6.02 -13.25 -13.29
CA GLY A 198 -5.60 -12.98 -14.67
C GLY A 198 -4.83 -11.67 -14.82
N GLU A 199 -5.22 -10.62 -14.10
CA GLU A 199 -4.50 -9.34 -14.10
C GLU A 199 -3.10 -9.48 -13.51
N ARG A 200 -2.94 -10.29 -12.46
CA ARG A 200 -1.61 -10.58 -11.89
C ARG A 200 -0.76 -11.49 -12.78
N GLU A 201 -1.40 -12.43 -13.48
CA GLU A 201 -0.70 -13.34 -14.39
C GLU A 201 -0.18 -12.62 -15.63
N PHE A 202 -1.07 -11.95 -16.37
CA PHE A 202 -0.71 -11.34 -17.65
C PHE A 202 0.02 -10.01 -17.49
N GLY A 203 -0.12 -9.37 -16.36
CA GLY A 203 0.58 -8.15 -16.02
C GLY A 203 -0.28 -6.89 -16.02
N THR A 204 -0.26 -6.18 -14.89
CA THR A 204 -1.03 -4.95 -14.65
C THR A 204 -0.22 -3.98 -13.80
N VAL A 205 -0.43 -2.68 -14.02
CA VAL A 205 0.12 -1.62 -13.19
C VAL A 205 -0.93 -1.17 -12.18
N VAL A 206 -0.52 -0.97 -10.93
CA VAL A 206 -1.33 -0.31 -9.89
C VAL A 206 -0.66 1.01 -9.53
N ILE A 207 -1.44 2.09 -9.51
CA ILE A 207 -0.98 3.42 -9.11
C ILE A 207 -1.75 3.83 -7.86
N ASP A 208 -1.05 3.98 -6.74
CA ASP A 208 -1.60 4.57 -5.51
C ASP A 208 -1.26 6.06 -5.46
N LEU A 209 -2.24 6.90 -5.79
CA LEU A 209 -2.15 8.35 -5.72
C LEU A 209 -2.48 8.82 -4.30
N GLY A 210 -1.49 8.76 -3.42
CA GLY A 210 -1.60 9.13 -2.02
C GLY A 210 -1.51 10.64 -1.78
N ALA A 211 -1.42 11.04 -0.52
CA ALA A 211 -1.28 12.44 -0.12
C ALA A 211 0.15 12.96 -0.34
N GLY A 212 1.15 12.31 0.27
CA GLY A 212 2.55 12.75 0.22
C GLY A 212 3.37 12.16 -0.92
N GLN A 213 2.90 11.08 -1.53
CA GLN A 213 3.61 10.36 -2.59
C GLN A 213 2.65 9.60 -3.49
N THR A 214 3.13 9.25 -4.67
CA THR A 214 2.46 8.36 -5.62
C THR A 214 3.31 7.09 -5.76
N THR A 215 2.72 5.92 -5.54
CA THR A 215 3.40 4.63 -5.68
C THR A 215 2.97 3.98 -6.99
N VAL A 216 3.95 3.57 -7.80
CA VAL A 216 3.74 2.86 -9.07
C VAL A 216 4.19 1.42 -8.88
N ILE A 217 3.28 0.47 -9.04
CA ILE A 217 3.49 -0.95 -8.78
C ILE A 217 3.23 -1.71 -10.08
N ALA A 218 4.11 -2.60 -10.48
CA ALA A 218 3.87 -3.50 -11.60
C ALA A 218 3.91 -4.95 -11.12
N VAL A 219 2.92 -5.73 -11.54
CA VAL A 219 2.80 -7.15 -11.24
C VAL A 219 2.68 -7.91 -12.54
N ARG A 220 3.34 -9.05 -12.68
CA ARG A 220 3.27 -9.98 -13.79
C ARG A 220 3.74 -11.36 -13.33
N ASP A 221 3.17 -12.42 -13.91
CA ASP A 221 3.51 -13.80 -13.55
C ASP A 221 3.31 -14.05 -12.03
N GLN A 222 2.25 -13.46 -11.43
CA GLN A 222 1.94 -13.46 -10.00
C GLN A 222 3.02 -12.81 -9.12
N GLU A 223 3.97 -12.07 -9.69
CA GLU A 223 5.12 -11.49 -8.98
C GLU A 223 5.17 -9.97 -9.08
N LEU A 224 5.62 -9.35 -7.99
CA LEU A 224 5.95 -7.93 -7.98
C LEU A 224 7.21 -7.71 -8.82
N GLN A 225 7.06 -7.05 -9.98
CA GLN A 225 8.16 -6.72 -10.86
C GLN A 225 8.94 -5.51 -10.37
N PHE A 226 8.24 -4.49 -9.92
CA PHE A 226 8.80 -3.31 -9.27
C PHE A 226 7.75 -2.55 -8.46
N ALA A 227 8.23 -1.74 -7.53
CA ALA A 227 7.44 -0.75 -6.82
C ALA A 227 8.26 0.54 -6.68
N HIS A 228 7.89 1.57 -7.42
CA HIS A 228 8.59 2.85 -7.47
C HIS A 228 7.78 3.94 -6.78
N ILE A 229 8.46 4.93 -6.22
CA ILE A 229 7.84 6.07 -5.56
C ILE A 229 8.19 7.36 -6.27
N ILE A 230 7.14 8.11 -6.57
CA ILE A 230 7.21 9.51 -6.97
C ILE A 230 6.87 10.32 -5.71
N PRO A 231 7.79 11.16 -5.18
CA PRO A 231 7.61 11.85 -3.90
C PRO A 231 6.67 13.07 -4.02
N GLU A 232 5.59 12.91 -4.77
CA GLU A 232 4.53 13.89 -5.00
C GLU A 232 3.17 13.18 -4.95
N GLY A 233 2.18 13.88 -4.39
CA GLY A 233 0.79 13.40 -4.27
C GLY A 233 -0.17 14.55 -4.01
N GLY A 234 -1.33 14.26 -3.41
CA GLY A 234 -2.41 15.21 -3.19
C GLY A 234 -2.06 16.44 -2.33
N ASP A 235 -1.03 16.34 -1.46
CA ASP A 235 -0.57 17.47 -0.64
C ASP A 235 0.14 18.53 -1.48
N TYR A 236 0.74 18.14 -2.60
CA TYR A 236 1.33 19.09 -3.54
C TYR A 236 0.26 19.89 -4.27
N ILE A 237 -0.88 19.26 -4.61
CA ILE A 237 -2.05 19.98 -5.13
C ILE A 237 -2.53 21.01 -4.11
N THR A 238 -2.69 20.62 -2.84
CA THR A 238 -3.09 21.53 -1.75
C THR A 238 -2.11 22.69 -1.61
N LYS A 239 -0.81 22.43 -1.69
CA LYS A 239 0.23 23.46 -1.60
C LYS A 239 0.19 24.43 -2.77
N ASP A 240 -0.03 23.94 -3.98
CA ASP A 240 -0.16 24.79 -5.16
C ASP A 240 -1.40 25.67 -5.07
N ILE A 241 -2.55 25.13 -4.65
CA ILE A 241 -3.77 25.90 -4.40
C ILE A 241 -3.50 27.00 -3.35
N SER A 242 -2.88 26.64 -2.22
CA SER A 242 -2.51 27.59 -1.16
C SER A 242 -1.63 28.72 -1.68
N THR A 243 -0.65 28.40 -2.53
CA THR A 243 0.29 29.36 -3.10
C THR A 243 -0.38 30.28 -4.13
N VAL A 244 -1.12 29.69 -5.07
CA VAL A 244 -1.77 30.44 -6.17
C VAL A 244 -2.89 31.33 -5.66
N LEU A 245 -3.67 30.86 -4.68
CA LEU A 245 -4.79 31.62 -4.10
C LEU A 245 -4.37 32.48 -2.90
N ASN A 246 -3.10 32.42 -2.49
CA ASN A 246 -2.58 33.09 -1.29
C ASN A 246 -3.49 32.83 -0.07
N THR A 247 -3.80 31.56 0.20
CA THR A 247 -4.68 31.14 1.31
C THR A 247 -3.98 30.09 2.21
N SER A 248 -4.58 29.80 3.36
CA SER A 248 -4.03 28.80 4.28
C SER A 248 -4.06 27.39 3.68
N LEU A 249 -3.16 26.50 4.12
CA LEU A 249 -3.16 25.08 3.70
C LEU A 249 -4.47 24.37 4.05
N ASP A 250 -5.04 24.65 5.22
CA ASP A 250 -6.30 24.03 5.64
C ASP A 250 -7.45 24.45 4.72
N GLN A 251 -7.53 25.73 4.34
CA GLN A 251 -8.53 26.19 3.39
C GLN A 251 -8.27 25.64 1.98
N ALA A 252 -7.03 25.64 1.52
CA ALA A 252 -6.67 25.04 0.23
C ALA A 252 -7.06 23.57 0.16
N ASN A 253 -6.84 22.80 1.25
CA ASN A 253 -7.28 21.42 1.32
C ASN A 253 -8.81 21.28 1.31
N SER A 254 -9.53 22.15 2.03
CA SER A 254 -11.00 22.18 1.99
C SER A 254 -11.53 22.49 0.60
N LEU A 255 -10.94 23.45 -0.11
CA LEU A 255 -11.30 23.78 -1.49
C LEU A 255 -11.07 22.59 -2.43
N LYS A 256 -9.91 21.92 -2.32
CA LYS A 256 -9.60 20.73 -3.10
C LYS A 256 -10.63 19.60 -2.87
N LEU A 257 -11.04 19.37 -1.62
CA LEU A 257 -11.96 18.28 -1.27
C LEU A 257 -13.41 18.57 -1.65
N ASN A 258 -13.83 19.84 -1.60
CA ASN A 258 -15.23 20.22 -1.81
C ASN A 258 -15.54 20.64 -3.25
N TYR A 259 -14.57 21.20 -3.94
CA TYR A 259 -14.74 21.82 -5.28
C TYR A 259 -13.67 21.36 -6.27
N GLY A 260 -12.86 20.34 -5.92
CA GLY A 260 -11.79 19.86 -6.78
C GLY A 260 -12.33 19.09 -7.99
N GLU A 261 -12.00 19.58 -9.18
CA GLU A 261 -12.19 18.93 -10.47
C GLU A 261 -10.83 18.85 -11.19
N ALA A 262 -10.46 17.66 -11.65
CA ALA A 262 -9.14 17.44 -12.25
C ALA A 262 -9.04 17.88 -13.71
N SER A 263 -10.17 18.09 -14.37
CA SER A 263 -10.24 18.48 -15.79
C SER A 263 -10.85 19.86 -15.96
N THR A 264 -10.10 20.79 -16.55
CA THR A 264 -10.62 22.11 -16.91
C THR A 264 -11.73 22.06 -17.96
N GLU A 265 -11.83 20.97 -18.72
CA GLU A 265 -12.90 20.77 -19.71
C GLU A 265 -14.26 20.50 -19.04
N CYS A 266 -14.24 19.89 -17.82
CA CYS A 266 -15.44 19.56 -17.04
C CYS A 266 -15.83 20.64 -16.02
N ALA A 267 -14.85 21.44 -15.59
CA ALA A 267 -15.03 22.43 -14.54
C ALA A 267 -15.93 23.61 -14.96
N SER A 268 -16.83 24.02 -14.07
CA SER A 268 -17.76 25.13 -14.29
C SER A 268 -17.05 26.47 -14.28
N LYS A 269 -17.38 27.32 -15.27
CA LYS A 269 -16.95 28.72 -15.34
C LYS A 269 -17.89 29.68 -14.60
N GLU A 270 -19.07 29.21 -14.24
CA GLU A 270 -20.12 30.01 -13.61
C GLU A 270 -20.20 29.73 -12.11
N GLU A 271 -19.92 28.52 -11.67
CA GLU A 271 -19.90 28.17 -10.25
C GLU A 271 -18.74 28.85 -9.54
N LYS A 272 -19.07 29.60 -8.48
CA LYS A 272 -18.13 30.41 -7.70
C LYS A 272 -18.26 30.08 -6.23
N PHE A 273 -17.16 30.18 -5.52
CA PHE A 273 -17.10 29.99 -4.08
C PHE A 273 -16.11 30.97 -3.42
N PRO A 274 -16.35 31.35 -2.16
CA PRO A 274 -15.53 32.31 -1.45
C PRO A 274 -14.21 31.69 -0.96
N VAL A 275 -13.13 32.43 -1.09
CA VAL A 275 -11.80 32.10 -0.62
C VAL A 275 -11.25 33.21 0.26
N ASN A 276 -10.85 32.90 1.48
CA ASN A 276 -10.16 33.84 2.34
C ASN A 276 -8.70 33.98 1.90
N VAL A 277 -8.38 35.11 1.32
CA VAL A 277 -7.07 35.45 0.80
C VAL A 277 -6.30 36.22 1.87
N VAL A 278 -5.04 35.85 2.13
CA VAL A 278 -4.19 36.57 3.11
C VAL A 278 -4.02 38.03 2.72
N GLY A 279 -4.30 38.93 3.66
CA GLY A 279 -4.24 40.39 3.43
C GLY A 279 -5.54 40.99 2.91
N HIS A 280 -6.57 40.21 2.64
CA HIS A 280 -7.90 40.73 2.29
C HIS A 280 -8.85 40.65 3.50
N THR A 281 -9.69 41.65 3.68
CA THR A 281 -10.70 41.68 4.77
C THR A 281 -11.96 40.91 4.42
N GLU A 282 -12.25 40.79 3.14
CA GLU A 282 -13.39 40.03 2.63
C GLU A 282 -12.94 38.87 1.75
N PRO A 283 -13.70 37.75 1.73
CA PRO A 283 -13.40 36.63 0.83
C PRO A 283 -13.45 37.09 -0.65
N VAL A 284 -12.55 36.52 -1.44
CA VAL A 284 -12.52 36.71 -2.90
C VAL A 284 -13.23 35.53 -3.54
N GLU A 285 -14.14 35.80 -4.47
CA GLU A 285 -14.79 34.74 -5.23
C GLU A 285 -13.90 34.22 -6.36
N ILE A 286 -13.71 32.89 -6.43
CA ILE A 286 -13.06 32.23 -7.55
C ILE A 286 -14.02 31.24 -8.19
N THR A 287 -13.77 30.89 -9.46
CA THR A 287 -14.55 29.87 -10.18
C THR A 287 -13.96 28.49 -9.97
N GLU A 288 -14.80 27.44 -10.07
CA GLU A 288 -14.35 26.04 -10.11
C GLU A 288 -13.32 25.84 -11.24
N PHE A 289 -13.56 26.45 -12.43
CA PHE A 289 -12.62 26.40 -13.54
C PHE A 289 -11.23 26.93 -13.18
N TYR A 290 -11.11 28.02 -12.42
CA TYR A 290 -9.83 28.58 -12.01
C TYR A 290 -9.11 27.63 -11.02
N LEU A 291 -9.85 27.03 -10.08
CA LEU A 291 -9.32 26.02 -9.17
C LEU A 291 -8.84 24.79 -9.94
N SER A 292 -9.64 24.31 -10.91
CA SER A 292 -9.31 23.18 -11.77
C SER A 292 -8.02 23.39 -12.57
N GLN A 293 -7.75 24.60 -13.05
CA GLN A 293 -6.48 24.90 -13.75
C GLN A 293 -5.26 24.62 -12.87
N VAL A 294 -5.33 24.94 -11.58
CA VAL A 294 -4.23 24.67 -10.63
C VAL A 294 -4.09 23.18 -10.38
N ILE A 295 -5.21 22.49 -10.20
CA ILE A 295 -5.26 21.05 -9.92
C ILE A 295 -4.74 20.26 -11.12
N GLU A 296 -5.28 20.55 -12.32
CA GLU A 296 -4.90 19.86 -13.58
C GLU A 296 -3.41 20.02 -13.88
N ALA A 297 -2.84 21.21 -13.66
CA ALA A 297 -1.42 21.45 -13.88
C ALA A 297 -0.54 20.54 -13.00
N ARG A 298 -0.88 20.38 -11.71
CA ARG A 298 -0.13 19.50 -10.80
C ARG A 298 -0.32 18.02 -11.15
N LEU A 299 -1.55 17.60 -11.38
CA LEU A 299 -1.83 16.21 -11.75
C LEU A 299 -1.16 15.84 -13.08
N THR A 300 -1.16 16.75 -14.06
CA THR A 300 -0.41 16.56 -15.33
C THR A 300 1.08 16.32 -15.07
N GLN A 301 1.68 17.07 -14.15
CA GLN A 301 3.08 16.87 -13.78
C GLN A 301 3.31 15.50 -13.13
N ILE A 302 2.46 15.09 -12.18
CA ILE A 302 2.55 13.80 -11.51
C ILE A 302 2.41 12.66 -12.54
N PHE A 303 1.35 12.69 -13.36
CA PHE A 303 1.11 11.63 -14.35
C PHE A 303 2.15 11.61 -15.48
N SER A 304 2.75 12.75 -15.83
CA SER A 304 3.89 12.77 -16.75
C SER A 304 5.12 12.07 -16.17
N ARG A 305 5.37 12.21 -14.87
CA ARG A 305 6.44 11.46 -14.19
C ARG A 305 6.13 9.95 -14.09
N VAL A 306 4.87 9.61 -13.78
CA VAL A 306 4.40 8.22 -13.81
C VAL A 306 4.63 7.61 -15.21
N ARG A 307 4.22 8.31 -16.27
CA ARG A 307 4.44 7.86 -17.64
C ARG A 307 5.92 7.61 -17.94
N GLN A 308 6.80 8.56 -17.60
CA GLN A 308 8.24 8.42 -17.80
C GLN A 308 8.82 7.22 -17.03
N ASP A 309 8.33 6.98 -15.82
CA ASP A 309 8.74 5.83 -15.01
C ASP A 309 8.29 4.52 -15.65
N LEU A 310 7.05 4.44 -16.12
CA LEU A 310 6.48 3.29 -16.80
C LEU A 310 7.16 3.02 -18.15
N GLU A 311 7.55 4.05 -18.90
CA GLU A 311 8.31 3.91 -20.14
C GLU A 311 9.69 3.29 -19.87
N ARG A 312 10.38 3.71 -18.81
CA ARG A 312 11.71 3.20 -18.44
C ARG A 312 11.65 1.76 -17.92
N SER A 313 10.63 1.42 -17.17
CA SER A 313 10.42 0.10 -16.55
C SER A 313 9.63 -0.88 -17.42
N ARG A 314 9.23 -0.48 -18.65
CA ARG A 314 8.35 -1.23 -19.55
C ARG A 314 6.96 -1.53 -18.98
N GLY A 315 6.53 -0.79 -17.98
CA GLY A 315 5.21 -0.96 -17.37
C GLY A 315 4.04 -0.69 -18.33
N LEU A 316 4.23 0.17 -19.35
CA LEU A 316 3.23 0.42 -20.40
C LEU A 316 3.02 -0.76 -21.36
N GLU A 317 3.91 -1.74 -21.38
CA GLU A 317 3.79 -2.95 -22.21
C GLU A 317 2.90 -4.01 -21.55
N LEU A 318 2.48 -3.82 -20.29
CA LEU A 318 1.64 -4.76 -19.55
C LEU A 318 0.19 -4.71 -20.06
N PRO A 319 -0.40 -5.85 -20.47
CA PRO A 319 -1.69 -5.87 -21.16
C PRO A 319 -2.89 -5.55 -20.25
N GLY A 320 -2.77 -5.70 -18.93
CA GLY A 320 -3.83 -5.42 -17.97
C GLY A 320 -4.11 -3.92 -17.75
N GLY A 321 -3.32 -3.03 -18.38
CA GLY A 321 -3.49 -1.59 -18.24
C GLY A 321 -3.13 -1.11 -16.84
N ILE A 322 -3.87 -0.08 -16.37
CA ILE A 322 -3.56 0.62 -15.12
C ILE A 322 -4.77 0.65 -14.19
N VAL A 323 -4.57 0.27 -12.94
CA VAL A 323 -5.52 0.42 -11.84
C VAL A 323 -5.09 1.59 -10.98
N LEU A 324 -5.93 2.62 -10.90
CA LEU A 324 -5.68 3.82 -10.09
C LEU A 324 -6.46 3.74 -8.78
N LEU A 325 -5.83 4.06 -7.67
CA LEU A 325 -6.42 4.13 -6.36
C LEU A 325 -5.76 5.21 -5.50
N GLY A 326 -6.13 5.30 -4.23
CA GLY A 326 -5.57 6.28 -3.29
C GLY A 326 -6.50 7.48 -3.06
N GLY A 327 -6.23 8.24 -2.01
CA GLY A 327 -7.12 9.32 -1.59
C GLY A 327 -7.27 10.45 -2.61
N ALA A 328 -6.21 10.79 -3.34
CA ALA A 328 -6.27 11.84 -4.36
C ALA A 328 -6.90 11.36 -5.68
N ALA A 329 -6.98 10.03 -5.89
CA ALA A 329 -7.66 9.44 -7.04
C ALA A 329 -9.19 9.53 -6.96
N ALA A 330 -9.74 9.83 -5.79
CA ALA A 330 -11.18 10.00 -5.59
C ALA A 330 -11.74 11.32 -6.18
N MET A 331 -10.86 12.24 -6.59
CA MET A 331 -11.28 13.51 -7.18
C MET A 331 -11.89 13.29 -8.57
N PRO A 332 -13.03 13.95 -8.90
CA PRO A 332 -13.61 13.88 -10.25
C PRO A 332 -12.60 14.22 -11.34
N GLY A 333 -12.71 13.56 -12.49
CA GLY A 333 -11.87 13.81 -13.68
C GLY A 333 -10.43 13.25 -13.62
N VAL A 334 -9.97 12.71 -12.46
CA VAL A 334 -8.59 12.22 -12.30
C VAL A 334 -8.31 11.03 -13.21
N THR A 335 -9.25 10.09 -13.36
CA THR A 335 -9.07 8.88 -14.17
C THR A 335 -8.93 9.21 -15.66
N GLU A 336 -9.76 10.13 -16.15
CA GLU A 336 -9.75 10.62 -17.53
C GLU A 336 -8.43 11.36 -17.83
N LEU A 337 -8.03 12.23 -16.90
CA LEU A 337 -6.77 12.96 -17.03
C LEU A 337 -5.57 11.99 -17.01
N ALA A 338 -5.57 11.01 -16.11
CA ALA A 338 -4.53 10.00 -16.06
C ALA A 338 -4.44 9.21 -17.39
N THR A 339 -5.59 8.77 -17.93
CA THR A 339 -5.67 8.09 -19.23
C THR A 339 -5.08 8.94 -20.35
N LYS A 340 -5.45 10.23 -20.40
CA LYS A 340 -4.98 11.19 -21.40
C LYS A 340 -3.45 11.40 -21.34
N ILE A 341 -2.91 11.58 -20.14
CA ILE A 341 -1.48 11.92 -19.95
C ILE A 341 -0.58 10.68 -20.05
N ILE A 342 -0.98 9.58 -19.41
CA ILE A 342 -0.16 8.35 -19.43
C ILE A 342 -0.22 7.67 -20.79
N GLY A 343 -1.36 7.77 -21.49
CA GLY A 343 -1.57 7.15 -22.80
C GLY A 343 -1.87 5.66 -22.72
N ALA A 344 -2.41 5.18 -21.61
CA ALA A 344 -2.84 3.81 -21.37
C ALA A 344 -4.25 3.79 -20.77
N ASN A 345 -4.93 2.64 -20.85
CA ASN A 345 -6.24 2.49 -20.22
C ASN A 345 -6.11 2.52 -18.68
N VAL A 346 -6.78 3.46 -18.04
CA VAL A 346 -6.79 3.63 -16.58
C VAL A 346 -8.20 3.37 -16.06
N ARG A 347 -8.33 2.52 -15.04
CA ARG A 347 -9.58 2.34 -14.29
C ARG A 347 -9.39 2.72 -12.83
N LEU A 348 -10.40 3.33 -12.24
CA LEU A 348 -10.41 3.60 -10.81
C LEU A 348 -10.81 2.33 -10.04
N TYR A 349 -10.04 1.99 -9.01
CA TYR A 349 -10.43 0.99 -8.03
C TYR A 349 -11.18 1.66 -6.87
N VAL A 350 -12.38 1.18 -6.60
CA VAL A 350 -13.18 1.57 -5.44
C VAL A 350 -13.51 0.30 -4.66
N PRO A 351 -13.17 0.23 -3.38
CA PRO A 351 -13.53 -0.92 -2.54
C PRO A 351 -15.03 -1.19 -2.55
N ASN A 352 -15.40 -2.47 -2.52
CA ASN A 352 -16.82 -2.90 -2.50
C ASN A 352 -17.36 -3.05 -1.08
N GLU A 353 -16.50 -3.01 -0.09
CA GLU A 353 -16.80 -3.22 1.32
C GLU A 353 -17.78 -2.16 1.84
N MET A 354 -18.81 -2.63 2.53
CA MET A 354 -19.88 -1.76 3.05
C MET A 354 -19.29 -0.71 4.02
N GLY A 355 -19.60 0.55 3.74
CA GLY A 355 -19.10 1.70 4.52
C GLY A 355 -17.68 2.17 4.17
N LEU A 356 -16.97 1.48 3.26
CA LEU A 356 -15.61 1.82 2.86
C LEU A 356 -15.44 2.06 1.34
N ARG A 357 -16.52 2.39 0.64
CA ARG A 357 -16.53 2.66 -0.80
C ARG A 357 -15.83 3.96 -1.16
N ASN A 358 -14.56 4.06 -0.78
CA ASN A 358 -13.68 5.17 -1.14
C ASN A 358 -12.27 4.63 -1.39
N PRO A 359 -11.60 5.00 -2.48
CA PRO A 359 -10.25 4.53 -2.82
C PRO A 359 -9.21 4.74 -1.71
N THR A 360 -9.44 5.66 -0.79
CA THR A 360 -8.55 5.96 0.35
C THR A 360 -8.41 4.79 1.33
N PHE A 361 -9.35 3.83 1.35
CA PHE A 361 -9.30 2.68 2.25
C PHE A 361 -8.65 1.45 1.61
N ALA A 362 -8.37 1.46 0.32
CA ALA A 362 -7.83 0.32 -0.40
C ALA A 362 -6.59 -0.28 0.29
N GLN A 363 -5.66 0.56 0.75
CA GLN A 363 -4.43 0.10 1.40
C GLN A 363 -4.69 -0.65 2.71
N VAL A 364 -5.51 -0.12 3.61
CA VAL A 364 -5.76 -0.76 4.91
C VAL A 364 -6.59 -2.03 4.76
N ILE A 365 -7.52 -2.08 3.81
CA ILE A 365 -8.29 -3.28 3.45
C ILE A 365 -7.32 -4.35 2.92
N SER A 366 -6.44 -3.97 2.00
CA SER A 366 -5.45 -4.88 1.40
C SER A 366 -4.53 -5.53 2.44
N VAL A 367 -4.13 -4.78 3.48
CA VAL A 367 -3.30 -5.33 4.58
C VAL A 367 -4.03 -6.46 5.31
N VAL A 368 -5.29 -6.24 5.66
CA VAL A 368 -6.10 -7.24 6.38
C VAL A 368 -6.38 -8.44 5.50
N ASP A 369 -6.76 -8.20 4.25
CA ASP A 369 -7.03 -9.25 3.28
C ASP A 369 -5.78 -10.10 3.00
N TYR A 370 -4.64 -9.47 2.79
CA TYR A 370 -3.37 -10.15 2.55
C TYR A 370 -2.99 -11.09 3.70
N VAL A 371 -3.12 -10.64 4.96
CA VAL A 371 -2.79 -11.49 6.13
C VAL A 371 -3.84 -12.57 6.35
N GLY A 372 -5.13 -12.24 6.16
CA GLY A 372 -6.23 -13.17 6.34
C GLY A 372 -6.27 -14.28 5.28
N SER A 373 -5.81 -14.02 4.06
CA SER A 373 -5.82 -14.96 2.94
C SER A 373 -4.56 -15.85 2.84
N ARG A 374 -3.48 -15.56 3.58
CA ARG A 374 -2.22 -16.31 3.52
C ARG A 374 -2.42 -17.80 3.78
N SER A 375 -1.75 -18.64 3.01
CA SER A 375 -1.65 -20.07 3.26
C SER A 375 -0.78 -20.39 4.51
N ASP A 376 -0.94 -21.58 5.06
CA ASP A 376 -0.14 -22.00 6.25
C ASP A 376 1.36 -22.01 5.94
N ILE A 377 1.75 -22.34 4.69
CA ILE A 377 3.15 -22.35 4.28
C ILE A 377 3.73 -20.94 4.22
N GLU A 378 2.96 -19.96 3.72
CA GLU A 378 3.38 -18.56 3.69
C GLU A 378 3.52 -17.96 5.09
N ILE A 379 2.74 -18.44 6.06
CA ILE A 379 2.87 -18.04 7.46
C ILE A 379 4.17 -18.57 8.08
N LEU A 380 4.53 -19.82 7.74
CA LEU A 380 5.76 -20.45 8.24
C LEU A 380 7.04 -19.77 7.74
N VAL A 381 6.99 -19.10 6.59
CA VAL A 381 8.16 -18.53 5.90
C VAL A 381 8.39 -17.06 6.27
N THR A 382 7.43 -16.42 6.92
CA THR A 382 7.48 -15.01 7.33
C THR A 382 7.74 -14.85 8.81
#